data_29cb3b794aa19ec80b439154e8f653d2
#
_entry.id   29cb3b794aa19ec80b439154e8f653d2
#
_cell.length_a   1.000
_cell.length_b   1.000
_cell.length_c   1.000
_cell.angle_alpha   90.00
_cell.angle_beta   90.00
_cell.angle_gamma   90.00
#
_symmetry.space_group_name_H-M   'P 1'
#
loop_
_entity.id
_entity.type
_entity.pdbx_description
1 polymer ?
#
loop_
_entity_poly.entity_id
_entity_poly.type
_entity_poly.pdbx_seq_one_letter_code
_entity_poly.pdbx_strand_id
1 'polypeptide(L)'
;MPSRRHALVLQDRRAVRIVALVLLALAAAYQCFWRIADENIGGDESTYVRAGFAYVHGAFDQNREHPPTAKYLFGLAQLVGGEGATAPRVLVSALVVLGAAVMFVWLRAEVGFWAGWTAAALWTLTPRGGSGARLDRVALLDPVMVFFALAALFAVWTWTRTGRWWWLPLSAVLMAASVTSKASTLVLVPVFLLAPLLFRQWRRLVVGGVVWAVVFTVTVVALYAPMGIRSAVLYMLAFQEGQNENGHLAVIAGQTHQFAPWWGNWWFLAQGVGLPVLVVLAAGVLLAVVVRPDRLVVFLAAPLLLLVAFYSVAAKIALPTYYSAWTPWIVLLAAVGLGRLAVLRPRPLTGALAALLVVVALVGSIPTARAVWQTRPEGVARLLPLLRSEGIRDGRIFFGAITPSDYDQYVGARGVRDVDDAPFEAIVVGRDQRFPLPQEVTDLLRDERSSFERVRLDRIVVWIPDGEIERDADGELDVR
;
A
#
# COMPACT_ATOMS: atom_id res chain seq x y z
N MET A 1 -31.66 -20.50 35.83
CA MET A 1 -31.93 -20.45 34.38
C MET A 1 -32.13 -18.99 33.96
N PRO A 2 -31.43 -18.44 32.98
CA PRO A 2 -31.68 -17.09 32.50
C PRO A 2 -33.10 -17.03 31.92
N SER A 3 -33.84 -15.94 32.24
CA SER A 3 -35.20 -15.76 31.74
C SER A 3 -35.21 -15.70 30.21
N ARG A 4 -36.32 -16.12 29.56
CA ARG A 4 -36.49 -16.06 28.08
C ARG A 4 -36.18 -14.66 27.52
N ARG A 5 -36.47 -13.59 28.26
CA ARG A 5 -36.13 -12.20 27.88
C ARG A 5 -34.60 -11.97 27.81
N HIS A 6 -33.81 -12.54 28.74
CA HIS A 6 -32.33 -12.45 28.68
C HIS A 6 -31.76 -13.21 27.49
N ALA A 7 -32.29 -14.37 27.17
CA ALA A 7 -31.88 -15.14 26.01
C ALA A 7 -32.18 -14.42 24.69
N LEU A 8 -33.35 -13.82 24.54
CA LEU A 8 -33.71 -13.03 23.35
C LEU A 8 -32.83 -11.80 23.19
N VAL A 9 -32.58 -11.02 24.25
CA VAL A 9 -31.69 -9.83 24.21
C VAL A 9 -30.24 -10.23 23.85
N LEU A 10 -29.75 -11.38 24.30
CA LEU A 10 -28.43 -11.88 23.95
C LEU A 10 -28.36 -12.35 22.49
N GLN A 11 -29.45 -12.95 22.00
CA GLN A 11 -29.57 -13.39 20.61
C GLN A 11 -29.62 -12.22 19.64
N ASP A 12 -30.38 -11.17 19.96
CA ASP A 12 -30.48 -9.92 19.20
C ASP A 12 -29.09 -9.24 19.10
N ARG A 13 -28.36 -9.16 20.21
CA ARG A 13 -27.00 -8.58 20.22
C ARG A 13 -26.02 -9.38 19.36
N ARG A 14 -26.16 -10.71 19.29
CA ARG A 14 -25.32 -11.56 18.44
C ARG A 14 -25.63 -11.34 16.96
N ALA A 15 -26.90 -11.27 16.59
CA ALA A 15 -27.34 -11.00 15.23
C ALA A 15 -26.82 -9.64 14.74
N VAL A 16 -26.96 -8.58 15.55
CA VAL A 16 -26.43 -7.24 15.21
C VAL A 16 -24.92 -7.26 14.95
N ARG A 17 -24.15 -7.98 15.78
CA ARG A 17 -22.70 -8.11 15.58
C ARG A 17 -22.34 -8.85 14.29
N ILE A 18 -23.06 -9.92 13.97
CA ILE A 18 -22.86 -10.68 12.73
C ILE A 18 -23.17 -9.78 11.52
N VAL A 19 -24.31 -9.10 11.53
CA VAL A 19 -24.67 -8.16 10.45
C VAL A 19 -23.62 -7.07 10.29
N ALA A 20 -23.16 -6.46 11.39
CA ALA A 20 -22.10 -5.44 11.35
C ALA A 20 -20.78 -5.97 10.73
N LEU A 21 -20.39 -7.21 11.04
CA LEU A 21 -19.20 -7.84 10.44
C LEU A 21 -19.40 -8.16 8.96
N VAL A 22 -20.56 -8.66 8.57
CA VAL A 22 -20.88 -8.95 7.16
C VAL A 22 -20.86 -7.67 6.33
N LEU A 23 -21.50 -6.61 6.81
CA LEU A 23 -21.50 -5.30 6.12
C LEU A 23 -20.08 -4.75 6.00
N LEU A 24 -19.28 -4.86 7.05
CA LEU A 24 -17.86 -4.44 6.99
C LEU A 24 -17.06 -5.27 6.00
N ALA A 25 -17.24 -6.59 5.97
CA ALA A 25 -16.57 -7.48 5.03
C ALA A 25 -16.94 -7.17 3.58
N LEU A 26 -18.22 -6.93 3.31
CA LEU A 26 -18.70 -6.50 1.98
C LEU A 26 -18.14 -5.14 1.57
N ALA A 27 -18.13 -4.17 2.49
CA ALA A 27 -17.54 -2.86 2.24
C ALA A 27 -16.02 -2.95 2.01
N ALA A 28 -15.31 -3.80 2.76
CA ALA A 28 -13.89 -4.06 2.57
C ALA A 28 -13.62 -4.72 1.20
N ALA A 29 -14.39 -5.74 0.85
CA ALA A 29 -14.28 -6.40 -0.44
C ALA A 29 -14.50 -5.42 -1.60
N TYR A 30 -15.53 -4.59 -1.50
CA TYR A 30 -15.81 -3.53 -2.48
C TYR A 30 -14.65 -2.53 -2.57
N GLN A 31 -14.24 -1.92 -1.44
CA GLN A 31 -13.22 -0.88 -1.43
C GLN A 31 -11.85 -1.37 -1.92
N CYS A 32 -11.49 -2.60 -1.59
CA CYS A 32 -10.17 -3.13 -1.88
C CYS A 32 -10.08 -3.84 -3.24
N PHE A 33 -11.14 -4.50 -3.71
CA PHE A 33 -11.05 -5.39 -4.88
C PHE A 33 -11.91 -4.98 -6.07
N TRP A 34 -12.88 -4.05 -5.90
CA TRP A 34 -13.73 -3.64 -7.01
C TRP A 34 -12.92 -3.04 -8.15
N ARG A 35 -12.99 -3.66 -9.33
CA ARG A 35 -12.29 -3.23 -10.56
C ARG A 35 -10.80 -2.99 -10.37
N ILE A 36 -10.13 -3.79 -9.56
CA ILE A 36 -8.72 -3.58 -9.20
C ILE A 36 -7.78 -3.72 -10.40
N ALA A 37 -8.14 -4.54 -11.38
CA ALA A 37 -7.42 -4.69 -12.64
C ALA A 37 -7.53 -3.46 -13.54
N ASP A 38 -8.54 -2.63 -13.31
CA ASP A 38 -8.82 -1.43 -14.12
C ASP A 38 -8.19 -0.16 -13.51
N GLU A 39 -7.61 -0.25 -12.32
CA GLU A 39 -6.91 0.89 -11.69
C GLU A 39 -5.73 1.32 -12.55
N ASN A 40 -5.52 2.63 -12.70
CA ASN A 40 -4.40 3.14 -13.46
C ASN A 40 -3.08 2.82 -12.77
N ILE A 41 -2.01 2.63 -13.54
CA ILE A 41 -0.65 2.53 -13.00
C ILE A 41 -0.27 3.89 -12.45
N GLY A 42 0.27 3.95 -11.24
CA GLY A 42 0.60 5.22 -10.60
C GLY A 42 1.84 5.19 -9.73
N GLY A 43 2.59 6.28 -9.78
CA GLY A 43 3.82 6.43 -9.01
C GLY A 43 4.84 5.33 -9.31
N ASP A 44 5.50 4.84 -8.29
CA ASP A 44 6.56 3.82 -8.42
C ASP A 44 6.02 2.38 -8.62
N GLU A 45 4.70 2.21 -8.79
CA GLU A 45 4.09 0.88 -8.89
C GLU A 45 4.69 0.05 -10.02
N SER A 46 4.86 0.65 -11.20
CA SER A 46 5.45 -0.02 -12.37
C SER A 46 6.85 -0.54 -12.07
N THR A 47 7.67 0.29 -11.42
CA THR A 47 9.03 -0.05 -11.02
C THR A 47 9.06 -1.23 -10.04
N TYR A 48 8.18 -1.22 -9.04
CA TYR A 48 8.15 -2.30 -8.03
C TYR A 48 7.59 -3.61 -8.60
N VAL A 49 6.58 -3.54 -9.46
CA VAL A 49 6.00 -4.71 -10.14
C VAL A 49 7.04 -5.37 -11.05
N ARG A 50 7.73 -4.58 -11.87
CA ARG A 50 8.80 -5.08 -12.75
C ARG A 50 9.97 -5.65 -11.96
N ALA A 51 10.46 -4.94 -10.94
CA ALA A 51 11.52 -5.46 -10.09
C ALA A 51 11.11 -6.76 -9.38
N GLY A 52 9.85 -6.87 -8.95
CA GLY A 52 9.31 -8.10 -8.37
C GLY A 52 9.36 -9.27 -9.34
N PHE A 53 8.93 -9.05 -10.59
CA PHE A 53 8.99 -10.08 -11.63
C PHE A 53 10.44 -10.50 -11.91
N ALA A 54 11.37 -9.54 -12.03
CA ALA A 54 12.79 -9.82 -12.23
C ALA A 54 13.39 -10.65 -11.08
N TYR A 55 13.03 -10.33 -9.82
CA TYR A 55 13.55 -11.02 -8.64
C TYR A 55 13.20 -12.50 -8.59
N VAL A 56 11.99 -12.88 -8.96
CA VAL A 56 11.59 -14.30 -8.99
C VAL A 56 12.19 -15.07 -10.16
N HIS A 57 12.81 -14.36 -11.12
CA HIS A 57 13.59 -14.94 -12.21
C HIS A 57 15.10 -14.81 -12.00
N GLY A 58 15.55 -14.40 -10.79
CA GLY A 58 16.95 -14.37 -10.40
C GLY A 58 17.71 -13.09 -10.78
N ALA A 59 17.05 -12.06 -11.32
CA ALA A 59 17.65 -10.76 -11.64
C ALA A 59 17.41 -9.76 -10.50
N PHE A 60 18.43 -9.54 -9.64
CA PHE A 60 18.31 -8.74 -8.41
C PHE A 60 18.91 -7.33 -8.52
N ASP A 61 19.20 -6.86 -9.70
CA ASP A 61 19.82 -5.57 -9.98
C ASP A 61 18.81 -4.42 -10.09
N GLN A 62 17.54 -4.74 -10.30
CA GLN A 62 16.48 -3.73 -10.45
C GLN A 62 16.03 -3.14 -9.12
N ASN A 63 15.86 -1.81 -9.09
CA ASN A 63 15.33 -1.05 -7.94
C ASN A 63 16.03 -1.38 -6.60
N ARG A 64 17.38 -1.36 -6.61
CA ARG A 64 18.22 -1.72 -5.45
C ARG A 64 18.18 -0.65 -4.34
N GLU A 65 17.71 0.54 -4.63
CA GLU A 65 17.51 1.64 -3.70
C GLU A 65 16.43 1.34 -2.63
N HIS A 66 15.61 0.33 -2.89
CA HIS A 66 14.59 -0.12 -1.94
C HIS A 66 14.81 -1.59 -1.53
N PRO A 67 14.45 -1.94 -0.28
CA PRO A 67 14.55 -3.31 0.24
C PRO A 67 13.75 -4.34 -0.56
N PRO A 68 14.06 -5.66 -0.43
CA PRO A 68 13.57 -6.68 -1.37
C PRO A 68 12.20 -7.29 -1.07
N THR A 69 11.75 -7.35 0.19
CA THR A 69 10.63 -8.26 0.59
C THR A 69 9.33 -7.98 -0.13
N ALA A 70 8.90 -6.72 -0.24
CA ALA A 70 7.67 -6.41 -0.98
C ALA A 70 7.80 -6.81 -2.47
N LYS A 71 8.96 -6.62 -3.07
CA LYS A 71 9.24 -7.01 -4.46
C LYS A 71 9.20 -8.53 -4.64
N TYR A 72 9.78 -9.32 -3.71
CA TYR A 72 9.59 -10.78 -3.73
C TYR A 72 8.13 -11.19 -3.69
N LEU A 73 7.34 -10.56 -2.83
CA LEU A 73 5.91 -10.84 -2.74
C LEU A 73 5.17 -10.47 -4.01
N PHE A 74 5.52 -9.34 -4.66
CA PHE A 74 4.96 -8.95 -5.95
C PHE A 74 5.35 -9.93 -7.06
N GLY A 75 6.60 -10.39 -7.08
CA GLY A 75 7.04 -11.42 -8.00
C GLY A 75 6.30 -12.74 -7.82
N LEU A 76 6.19 -13.23 -6.58
CA LEU A 76 5.43 -14.45 -6.27
C LEU A 76 3.95 -14.32 -6.65
N ALA A 77 3.34 -13.15 -6.44
CA ALA A 77 1.97 -12.91 -6.88
C ALA A 77 1.85 -12.99 -8.41
N GLN A 78 2.83 -12.48 -9.15
CA GLN A 78 2.85 -12.54 -10.62
C GLN A 78 3.09 -13.97 -11.15
N LEU A 79 3.85 -14.81 -10.46
CA LEU A 79 3.98 -16.23 -10.83
C LEU A 79 2.65 -16.99 -10.76
N VAL A 80 1.77 -16.58 -9.85
CA VAL A 80 0.44 -17.22 -9.66
C VAL A 80 -0.63 -16.59 -10.55
N GLY A 81 -0.66 -15.28 -10.64
CA GLY A 81 -1.75 -14.52 -11.27
C GLY A 81 -1.40 -13.88 -12.62
N GLY A 82 -0.22 -14.21 -13.18
CA GLY A 82 0.28 -13.62 -14.42
C GLY A 82 1.09 -12.35 -14.22
N GLU A 83 1.96 -12.04 -15.18
CA GLU A 83 2.79 -10.84 -15.20
C GLU A 83 1.94 -9.57 -15.23
N GLY A 84 2.34 -8.55 -14.49
CA GLY A 84 1.70 -7.25 -14.45
C GLY A 84 1.21 -6.84 -13.07
N ALA A 85 0.51 -5.72 -13.01
CA ALA A 85 0.13 -5.07 -11.75
C ALA A 85 -1.05 -5.75 -11.02
N THR A 86 -1.91 -6.50 -11.72
CA THR A 86 -3.17 -7.01 -11.14
C THR A 86 -2.95 -7.93 -9.95
N ALA A 87 -2.09 -8.94 -10.09
CA ALA A 87 -1.84 -9.91 -9.01
C ALA A 87 -1.14 -9.26 -7.78
N PRO A 88 -0.11 -8.41 -7.93
CA PRO A 88 0.44 -7.61 -6.84
C PRO A 88 -0.60 -6.71 -6.15
N ARG A 89 -1.52 -6.09 -6.89
CA ARG A 89 -2.61 -5.27 -6.31
C ARG A 89 -3.58 -6.09 -5.47
N VAL A 90 -3.96 -7.28 -5.96
CA VAL A 90 -4.80 -8.22 -5.19
C VAL A 90 -4.10 -8.62 -3.89
N LEU A 91 -2.80 -8.90 -3.93
CA LEU A 91 -2.00 -9.17 -2.74
C LEU A 91 -2.02 -8.00 -1.76
N VAL A 92 -1.72 -6.77 -2.22
CA VAL A 92 -1.74 -5.57 -1.39
C VAL A 92 -3.11 -5.36 -0.75
N SER A 93 -4.18 -5.46 -1.52
CA SER A 93 -5.55 -5.34 -1.02
C SER A 93 -5.90 -6.41 0.01
N ALA A 94 -5.43 -7.64 -0.18
CA ALA A 94 -5.59 -8.72 0.80
C ALA A 94 -4.84 -8.40 2.11
N LEU A 95 -3.63 -7.84 2.05
CA LEU A 95 -2.88 -7.41 3.23
C LEU A 95 -3.58 -6.26 3.98
N VAL A 96 -4.25 -5.36 3.27
CA VAL A 96 -5.09 -4.30 3.89
C VAL A 96 -6.26 -4.92 4.65
N VAL A 97 -6.96 -5.88 4.07
CA VAL A 97 -8.08 -6.60 4.73
C VAL A 97 -7.59 -7.41 5.92
N LEU A 98 -6.46 -8.10 5.80
CA LEU A 98 -5.81 -8.80 6.91
C LEU A 98 -5.38 -7.84 8.02
N GLY A 99 -4.89 -6.66 7.67
CA GLY A 99 -4.60 -5.58 8.63
C GLY A 99 -5.85 -5.15 9.41
N ALA A 100 -7.00 -5.00 8.74
CA ALA A 100 -8.28 -4.75 9.39
C ALA A 100 -8.65 -5.86 10.38
N ALA A 101 -8.43 -7.12 10.00
CA ALA A 101 -8.68 -8.26 10.86
C ALA A 101 -7.78 -8.27 12.11
N VAL A 102 -6.49 -7.96 11.95
CA VAL A 102 -5.53 -7.81 13.07
C VAL A 102 -6.02 -6.72 14.03
N MET A 103 -6.38 -5.54 13.52
CA MET A 103 -6.89 -4.44 14.34
C MET A 103 -8.18 -4.82 15.08
N PHE A 104 -9.10 -5.50 14.38
CA PHE A 104 -10.33 -6.00 14.99
C PHE A 104 -10.07 -6.96 16.14
N VAL A 105 -9.24 -7.98 15.91
CA VAL A 105 -8.92 -9.00 16.93
C VAL A 105 -8.22 -8.35 18.12
N TRP A 106 -7.26 -7.47 17.87
CA TRP A 106 -6.50 -6.78 18.91
C TRP A 106 -7.42 -5.94 19.81
N LEU A 107 -8.15 -4.99 19.23
CA LEU A 107 -8.98 -4.09 20.03
C LEU A 107 -10.24 -4.76 20.58
N ARG A 108 -10.75 -5.80 19.92
CA ARG A 108 -11.82 -6.63 20.49
C ARG A 108 -11.39 -7.27 21.82
N ALA A 109 -10.15 -7.75 21.89
CA ALA A 109 -9.60 -8.39 23.09
C ALA A 109 -9.30 -7.38 24.21
N GLU A 110 -8.82 -6.19 23.88
CA GLU A 110 -8.34 -5.20 24.87
C GLU A 110 -9.42 -4.18 25.30
N VAL A 111 -10.32 -3.82 24.41
CA VAL A 111 -11.34 -2.74 24.65
C VAL A 111 -12.76 -3.28 24.47
N GLY A 112 -13.01 -4.12 23.47
CA GLY A 112 -14.30 -4.72 23.21
C GLY A 112 -14.68 -4.75 21.73
N PHE A 113 -15.80 -5.43 21.42
CA PHE A 113 -16.25 -5.70 20.06
C PHE A 113 -16.36 -4.43 19.20
N TRP A 114 -17.02 -3.38 19.72
CA TRP A 114 -17.25 -2.17 18.93
C TRP A 114 -15.99 -1.36 18.69
N ALA A 115 -15.02 -1.36 19.62
CA ALA A 115 -13.73 -0.74 19.39
C ALA A 115 -12.96 -1.48 18.28
N GLY A 116 -12.95 -2.81 18.30
CA GLY A 116 -12.38 -3.62 17.22
C GLY A 116 -13.05 -3.36 15.87
N TRP A 117 -14.39 -3.35 15.84
CA TRP A 117 -15.15 -3.06 14.63
C TRP A 117 -14.86 -1.64 14.09
N THR A 118 -14.84 -0.64 14.98
CA THR A 118 -14.50 0.75 14.61
C THR A 118 -13.10 0.85 14.03
N ALA A 119 -12.12 0.17 14.63
CA ALA A 119 -10.75 0.16 14.09
C ALA A 119 -10.70 -0.44 12.67
N ALA A 120 -11.32 -1.60 12.48
CA ALA A 120 -11.36 -2.26 11.18
C ALA A 120 -12.14 -1.44 10.14
N ALA A 121 -13.26 -0.80 10.53
CA ALA A 121 -14.05 0.06 9.66
C ALA A 121 -13.28 1.32 9.26
N LEU A 122 -12.71 2.03 10.22
CA LEU A 122 -11.88 3.21 9.95
C LEU A 122 -10.66 2.85 9.09
N TRP A 123 -9.99 1.73 9.38
CA TRP A 123 -8.87 1.27 8.56
C TRP A 123 -9.27 1.00 7.12
N THR A 124 -10.36 0.28 6.89
CA THR A 124 -10.77 -0.13 5.55
C THR A 124 -11.41 1.01 4.75
N LEU A 125 -12.21 1.86 5.40
CA LEU A 125 -13.07 2.84 4.74
C LEU A 125 -12.48 4.25 4.72
N THR A 126 -11.55 4.58 5.63
CA THR A 126 -10.88 5.89 5.61
C THR A 126 -10.20 6.12 4.27
N PRO A 127 -10.42 7.28 3.65
CA PRO A 127 -9.69 7.68 2.46
C PRO A 127 -8.17 7.65 2.71
N ARG A 128 -7.43 7.10 1.76
CA ARG A 128 -5.97 7.12 1.76
C ARG A 128 -5.54 7.41 0.33
N GLY A 129 -5.83 8.63 -0.09
CA GLY A 129 -5.57 9.08 -1.45
C GLY A 129 -4.16 9.66 -1.60
N GLY A 130 -3.61 9.46 -2.77
CA GLY A 130 -2.43 10.15 -3.27
C GLY A 130 -2.59 10.24 -4.77
N SER A 131 -2.21 11.31 -5.42
CA SER A 131 -2.25 11.46 -6.90
C SER A 131 -3.49 10.89 -7.60
N GLY A 132 -4.66 10.90 -6.94
CA GLY A 132 -5.94 10.44 -7.50
C GLY A 132 -6.28 8.96 -7.31
N ALA A 133 -5.38 8.12 -6.80
CA ALA A 133 -5.63 6.72 -6.52
C ALA A 133 -5.62 6.41 -5.01
N ARG A 134 -6.29 5.35 -4.61
CA ARG A 134 -6.16 4.80 -3.25
C ARG A 134 -4.82 4.08 -3.14
N LEU A 135 -3.95 4.55 -2.23
CA LEU A 135 -2.60 4.00 -2.01
C LEU A 135 -2.57 2.51 -1.67
N ASP A 136 -3.63 2.00 -1.10
CA ASP A 136 -3.80 0.61 -0.67
C ASP A 136 -4.45 -0.29 -1.73
N ARG A 137 -4.62 0.21 -2.96
CA ARG A 137 -5.10 -0.55 -4.12
C ARG A 137 -4.03 -0.70 -5.21
N VAL A 138 -2.89 -0.06 -5.05
CA VAL A 138 -1.75 -0.10 -5.97
C VAL A 138 -0.59 -0.86 -5.35
N ALA A 139 0.25 -1.48 -6.16
CA ALA A 139 1.34 -2.33 -5.70
C ALA A 139 2.55 -1.50 -5.23
N LEU A 140 2.36 -0.75 -4.13
CA LEU A 140 3.39 0.03 -3.46
C LEU A 140 4.01 -0.75 -2.30
N LEU A 141 5.22 -0.37 -1.90
CA LEU A 141 5.94 -0.99 -0.77
C LEU A 141 5.27 -0.67 0.56
N ASP A 142 4.63 0.51 0.67
CA ASP A 142 4.06 1.04 1.91
C ASP A 142 2.96 0.15 2.51
N PRO A 143 1.94 -0.34 1.79
CA PRO A 143 0.92 -1.22 2.36
C PRO A 143 1.50 -2.54 2.90
N VAL A 144 2.51 -3.09 2.22
CA VAL A 144 3.20 -4.33 2.64
C VAL A 144 3.96 -4.09 3.94
N MET A 145 4.78 -3.03 3.97
CA MET A 145 5.51 -2.59 5.15
C MET A 145 4.58 -2.38 6.36
N VAL A 146 3.49 -1.64 6.14
CA VAL A 146 2.51 -1.30 7.18
C VAL A 146 1.83 -2.54 7.75
N PHE A 147 1.41 -3.48 6.91
CA PHE A 147 0.82 -4.73 7.37
C PHE A 147 1.76 -5.52 8.27
N PHE A 148 3.01 -5.70 7.84
CA PHE A 148 3.99 -6.45 8.61
C PHE A 148 4.37 -5.75 9.92
N ALA A 149 4.52 -4.42 9.94
CA ALA A 149 4.75 -3.66 11.17
C ALA A 149 3.58 -3.81 12.17
N LEU A 150 2.34 -3.67 11.68
CA LEU A 150 1.13 -3.82 12.48
C LEU A 150 1.05 -5.23 13.10
N ALA A 151 1.23 -6.27 12.28
CA ALA A 151 1.19 -7.65 12.72
C ALA A 151 2.32 -7.99 13.71
N ALA A 152 3.51 -7.43 13.48
CA ALA A 152 4.66 -7.58 14.36
C ALA A 152 4.42 -6.99 15.74
N LEU A 153 3.88 -5.75 15.82
CA LEU A 153 3.56 -5.09 17.09
C LEU A 153 2.38 -5.76 17.81
N PHE A 154 1.38 -6.25 17.08
CA PHE A 154 0.33 -7.09 17.65
C PHE A 154 0.90 -8.37 18.25
N ALA A 155 1.85 -9.03 17.58
CA ALA A 155 2.46 -10.25 18.05
C ALA A 155 3.28 -10.04 19.33
N VAL A 156 4.11 -8.99 19.42
CA VAL A 156 4.88 -8.70 20.65
C VAL A 156 3.97 -8.29 21.80
N TRP A 157 2.90 -7.53 21.54
CA TRP A 157 1.91 -7.23 22.57
C TRP A 157 1.26 -8.51 23.10
N THR A 158 0.84 -9.40 22.21
CA THR A 158 0.22 -10.67 22.57
C THR A 158 1.17 -11.59 23.32
N TRP A 159 2.45 -11.66 22.90
CA TRP A 159 3.48 -12.36 23.66
C TRP A 159 3.60 -11.84 25.08
N THR A 160 3.69 -10.54 25.26
CA THR A 160 3.83 -9.91 26.57
C THR A 160 2.63 -10.19 27.47
N ARG A 161 1.42 -10.22 26.88
CA ARG A 161 0.16 -10.47 27.60
C ARG A 161 -0.06 -11.93 27.97
N THR A 162 0.26 -12.87 27.05
CA THR A 162 -0.08 -14.29 27.17
C THR A 162 1.08 -15.16 27.63
N GLY A 163 2.30 -14.73 27.41
CA GLY A 163 3.51 -15.51 27.68
C GLY A 163 3.77 -16.64 26.68
N ARG A 164 2.93 -16.81 25.68
CA ARG A 164 3.12 -17.85 24.65
C ARG A 164 4.34 -17.52 23.81
N TRP A 165 5.38 -18.35 23.91
CA TRP A 165 6.71 -18.06 23.39
C TRP A 165 6.78 -17.87 21.87
N TRP A 166 5.96 -18.57 21.08
CA TRP A 166 5.98 -18.52 19.62
C TRP A 166 5.60 -17.14 19.02
N TRP A 167 4.88 -16.30 19.78
CA TRP A 167 4.59 -14.93 19.36
C TRP A 167 5.85 -14.07 19.26
N LEU A 168 6.90 -14.39 20.02
CA LEU A 168 8.13 -13.59 20.02
C LEU A 168 8.92 -13.74 18.72
N PRO A 169 9.33 -14.95 18.26
CA PRO A 169 9.98 -15.12 16.97
C PRO A 169 9.09 -14.70 15.80
N LEU A 170 7.78 -14.93 15.86
CA LEU A 170 6.86 -14.44 14.84
C LEU A 170 6.92 -12.90 14.72
N SER A 171 6.94 -12.18 15.85
CA SER A 171 7.04 -10.72 15.79
C SER A 171 8.37 -10.25 15.19
N ALA A 172 9.48 -10.97 15.43
CA ALA A 172 10.79 -10.66 14.87
C ALA A 172 10.82 -10.88 13.33
N VAL A 173 10.27 -12.01 12.86
CA VAL A 173 10.15 -12.30 11.42
C VAL A 173 9.26 -11.28 10.71
N LEU A 174 8.11 -10.95 11.28
CA LEU A 174 7.20 -9.96 10.71
C LEU A 174 7.82 -8.54 10.66
N MET A 175 8.57 -8.15 11.72
CA MET A 175 9.25 -6.86 11.69
C MET A 175 10.42 -6.86 10.70
N ALA A 176 11.17 -7.95 10.57
CA ALA A 176 12.17 -8.08 9.54
C ALA A 176 11.54 -7.93 8.15
N ALA A 177 10.41 -8.59 7.89
CA ALA A 177 9.66 -8.43 6.65
C ALA A 177 9.18 -6.98 6.42
N SER A 178 8.79 -6.26 7.47
CA SER A 178 8.42 -4.84 7.38
C SER A 178 9.63 -3.97 6.98
N VAL A 179 10.73 -4.06 7.73
CA VAL A 179 11.96 -3.29 7.49
C VAL A 179 12.55 -3.59 6.12
N THR A 180 12.51 -4.85 5.71
CA THR A 180 13.00 -5.27 4.40
C THR A 180 11.96 -5.10 3.26
N SER A 181 10.78 -4.59 3.56
CA SER A 181 9.85 -4.03 2.55
C SER A 181 10.12 -2.53 2.34
N LYS A 182 10.33 -1.77 3.42
CA LYS A 182 10.72 -0.36 3.38
C LYS A 182 11.45 0.01 4.68
N ALA A 183 12.67 0.51 4.57
CA ALA A 183 13.59 0.70 5.70
C ALA A 183 13.08 1.67 6.78
N SER A 184 12.12 2.55 6.47
CA SER A 184 11.59 3.55 7.41
C SER A 184 11.00 2.95 8.70
N THR A 185 10.54 1.70 8.68
CA THR A 185 10.03 1.02 9.89
C THR A 185 11.12 0.53 10.85
N LEU A 186 12.39 0.68 10.49
CA LEU A 186 13.50 0.39 11.42
C LEU A 186 13.39 1.22 12.71
N VAL A 187 12.82 2.43 12.63
CA VAL A 187 12.57 3.29 13.79
C VAL A 187 11.60 2.67 14.82
N LEU A 188 10.85 1.64 14.43
CA LEU A 188 9.90 0.93 15.30
C LEU A 188 10.57 -0.17 16.13
N VAL A 189 11.80 -0.56 15.83
CA VAL A 189 12.51 -1.62 16.55
C VAL A 189 12.53 -1.39 18.06
N PRO A 190 12.78 -0.18 18.61
CA PRO A 190 12.74 0.06 20.05
C PRO A 190 11.38 -0.22 20.71
N VAL A 191 10.28 -0.17 19.97
CA VAL A 191 8.92 -0.43 20.50
C VAL A 191 8.79 -1.87 21.01
N PHE A 192 9.56 -2.81 20.46
CA PHE A 192 9.57 -4.20 20.92
C PHE A 192 10.03 -4.33 22.36
N LEU A 193 10.99 -3.51 22.75
CA LEU A 193 11.46 -3.46 24.14
C LEU A 193 10.46 -2.79 25.07
N LEU A 194 9.66 -1.88 24.57
CA LEU A 194 8.66 -1.14 25.35
C LEU A 194 7.58 -2.06 25.93
N ALA A 195 7.11 -3.05 25.19
CA ALA A 195 6.03 -3.93 25.64
C ALA A 195 6.38 -4.64 26.97
N PRO A 196 7.47 -5.44 27.07
CA PRO A 196 7.85 -6.08 28.34
C PRO A 196 8.22 -5.05 29.43
N LEU A 197 8.74 -3.88 29.06
CA LEU A 197 9.05 -2.80 29.98
C LEU A 197 7.79 -2.25 30.66
N LEU A 198 6.73 -1.97 29.91
CA LEU A 198 5.44 -1.50 30.41
C LEU A 198 4.80 -2.47 31.42
N PHE A 199 5.08 -3.76 31.30
CA PHE A 199 4.59 -4.80 32.22
C PHE A 199 5.62 -5.19 33.29
N ARG A 200 6.77 -4.48 33.36
CA ARG A 200 7.88 -4.75 34.30
C ARG A 200 8.38 -6.20 34.23
N GLN A 201 8.43 -6.77 33.04
CA GLN A 201 8.84 -8.16 32.78
C GLN A 201 10.33 -8.21 32.42
N TRP A 202 11.23 -7.86 33.38
CA TRP A 202 12.66 -7.68 33.15
C TRP A 202 13.34 -8.90 32.51
N ARG A 203 13.02 -10.11 32.97
CA ARG A 203 13.56 -11.34 32.38
C ARG A 203 13.15 -11.47 30.90
N ARG A 204 11.92 -11.16 30.58
CA ARG A 204 11.44 -11.17 29.18
C ARG A 204 12.07 -10.05 28.37
N LEU A 205 12.32 -8.89 28.95
CA LEU A 205 13.01 -7.80 28.31
C LEU A 205 14.41 -8.22 27.85
N VAL A 206 15.21 -8.83 28.74
CA VAL A 206 16.59 -9.22 28.42
C VAL A 206 16.64 -10.46 27.54
N VAL A 207 16.11 -11.59 28.02
CA VAL A 207 16.18 -12.87 27.29
C VAL A 207 15.36 -12.82 26.01
N GLY A 208 14.15 -12.27 26.07
CA GLY A 208 13.31 -12.09 24.90
C GLY A 208 13.89 -11.11 23.89
N GLY A 209 14.51 -10.03 24.36
CA GLY A 209 15.22 -9.06 23.52
C GLY A 209 16.36 -9.70 22.72
N VAL A 210 17.17 -10.55 23.36
CA VAL A 210 18.25 -11.28 22.66
C VAL A 210 17.68 -12.23 21.62
N VAL A 211 16.70 -13.07 21.99
CA VAL A 211 16.06 -14.03 21.04
C VAL A 211 15.45 -13.28 19.87
N TRP A 212 14.72 -12.20 20.15
CA TRP A 212 14.10 -11.36 19.14
C TRP A 212 15.14 -10.78 18.17
N ALA A 213 16.22 -10.20 18.72
CA ALA A 213 17.29 -9.58 17.91
C ALA A 213 17.98 -10.62 17.01
N VAL A 214 18.26 -11.82 17.52
CA VAL A 214 18.85 -12.91 16.72
C VAL A 214 17.93 -13.31 15.58
N VAL A 215 16.65 -13.59 15.86
CA VAL A 215 15.68 -14.00 14.84
C VAL A 215 15.47 -12.88 13.81
N PHE A 216 15.34 -11.63 14.27
CA PHE A 216 15.22 -10.47 13.38
C PHE A 216 16.43 -10.37 12.45
N THR A 217 17.65 -10.40 12.99
CA THR A 217 18.88 -10.28 12.19
C THR A 217 19.04 -11.42 11.19
N VAL A 218 18.82 -12.67 11.64
CA VAL A 218 18.88 -13.85 10.73
C VAL A 218 17.87 -13.71 9.61
N THR A 219 16.65 -13.26 9.91
CA THR A 219 15.62 -13.06 8.87
C THR A 219 16.00 -11.95 7.89
N VAL A 220 16.49 -10.81 8.37
CA VAL A 220 16.98 -9.73 7.50
C VAL A 220 18.10 -10.23 6.58
N VAL A 221 19.09 -10.92 7.15
CA VAL A 221 20.21 -11.50 6.37
C VAL A 221 19.68 -12.47 5.31
N ALA A 222 18.77 -13.37 5.67
CA ALA A 222 18.19 -14.34 4.74
C ALA A 222 17.42 -13.65 3.59
N LEU A 223 16.66 -12.60 3.87
CA LEU A 223 15.90 -11.87 2.86
C LEU A 223 16.79 -11.06 1.90
N TYR A 224 17.95 -10.58 2.37
CA TYR A 224 18.92 -9.87 1.52
C TYR A 224 19.94 -10.80 0.85
N ALA A 225 20.06 -12.05 1.27
CA ALA A 225 21.10 -12.96 0.79
C ALA A 225 21.17 -13.08 -0.75
N PRO A 226 20.03 -13.20 -1.49
CA PRO A 226 20.07 -13.30 -2.96
C PRO A 226 20.65 -12.06 -3.66
N MET A 227 20.49 -10.88 -3.04
CA MET A 227 20.99 -9.61 -3.60
C MET A 227 22.46 -9.32 -3.25
N GLY A 228 23.04 -10.09 -2.33
CA GLY A 228 24.31 -9.74 -1.70
C GLY A 228 24.16 -8.58 -0.70
N ILE A 229 23.93 -8.92 0.57
CA ILE A 229 23.56 -7.95 1.63
C ILE A 229 24.45 -6.70 1.66
N ARG A 230 25.78 -6.86 1.60
CA ARG A 230 26.72 -5.71 1.68
C ARG A 230 26.49 -4.74 0.52
N SER A 231 26.48 -5.24 -0.71
CA SER A 231 26.33 -4.39 -1.91
C SER A 231 24.95 -3.71 -1.96
N ALA A 232 23.89 -4.44 -1.61
CA ALA A 232 22.53 -3.89 -1.58
C ALA A 232 22.38 -2.79 -0.50
N VAL A 233 22.88 -3.02 0.72
CA VAL A 233 22.80 -2.03 1.80
C VAL A 233 23.64 -0.80 1.50
N LEU A 234 24.87 -0.96 1.00
CA LEU A 234 25.71 0.18 0.64
C LEU A 234 25.09 1.00 -0.50
N TYR A 235 24.53 0.35 -1.51
CA TYR A 235 23.84 1.05 -2.60
C TYR A 235 22.62 1.86 -2.07
N MET A 236 21.79 1.24 -1.24
CA MET A 236 20.64 1.91 -0.63
C MET A 236 21.05 3.12 0.23
N LEU A 237 22.11 3.00 1.02
CA LEU A 237 22.64 4.10 1.84
C LEU A 237 23.17 5.23 0.99
N ALA A 238 23.95 4.96 -0.06
CA ALA A 238 24.46 5.96 -0.98
C ALA A 238 23.32 6.68 -1.73
N PHE A 239 22.30 5.93 -2.17
CA PHE A 239 21.12 6.52 -2.79
C PHE A 239 20.37 7.44 -1.81
N GLN A 240 20.18 7.01 -0.56
CA GLN A 240 19.51 7.81 0.46
C GLN A 240 20.30 9.06 0.84
N GLU A 241 21.62 8.96 0.88
CA GLU A 241 22.51 10.11 1.10
C GLU A 241 22.35 11.13 -0.04
N GLY A 242 22.41 10.70 -1.30
CA GLY A 242 22.14 11.56 -2.45
C GLY A 242 20.78 12.23 -2.42
N GLN A 243 19.73 11.51 -2.00
CA GLN A 243 18.39 12.09 -1.80
C GLN A 243 18.37 13.14 -0.68
N ASN A 244 19.10 12.92 0.41
CA ASN A 244 19.19 13.86 1.53
C ASN A 244 19.99 15.13 1.19
N GLU A 245 20.97 15.02 0.30
CA GLU A 245 21.80 16.14 -0.15
C GLU A 245 21.09 16.97 -1.23
N ASN A 246 20.53 16.29 -2.22
CA ASN A 246 19.93 16.96 -3.39
C ASN A 246 18.46 17.31 -3.17
N GLY A 247 17.79 16.72 -2.16
CA GLY A 247 16.36 16.85 -1.96
C GLY A 247 15.54 16.06 -2.97
N HIS A 248 14.24 16.24 -2.93
CA HIS A 248 13.29 15.64 -3.87
C HIS A 248 12.17 16.63 -4.11
N LEU A 249 12.02 17.07 -5.35
CA LEU A 249 10.97 18.02 -5.72
C LEU A 249 9.58 17.48 -5.38
N ALA A 250 8.86 18.20 -4.55
CA ALA A 250 7.48 17.90 -4.20
C ALA A 250 6.61 19.16 -4.24
N VAL A 251 5.39 19.04 -4.76
CA VAL A 251 4.39 20.10 -4.71
C VAL A 251 3.56 19.93 -3.45
N ILE A 252 3.70 20.86 -2.50
CA ILE A 252 3.03 20.84 -1.21
C ILE A 252 2.28 22.16 -1.04
N ALA A 253 0.98 22.11 -0.79
CA ALA A 253 0.13 23.29 -0.68
C ALA A 253 0.22 24.26 -1.89
N GLY A 254 0.42 23.71 -3.10
CA GLY A 254 0.54 24.49 -4.33
C GLY A 254 1.91 25.13 -4.56
N GLN A 255 2.89 24.89 -3.69
CA GLN A 255 4.25 25.38 -3.82
C GLN A 255 5.22 24.21 -4.08
N THR A 256 6.22 24.46 -4.92
CA THR A 256 7.29 23.48 -5.20
C THR A 256 8.38 23.61 -4.14
N HIS A 257 8.73 22.50 -3.50
CA HIS A 257 9.77 22.40 -2.49
C HIS A 257 10.82 21.38 -2.93
N GLN A 258 12.10 21.79 -2.90
CA GLN A 258 13.24 20.86 -3.10
C GLN A 258 13.48 20.00 -1.86
N PHE A 259 13.34 20.60 -0.68
CA PHE A 259 13.36 19.91 0.61
C PHE A 259 12.00 20.09 1.27
N ALA A 260 11.42 18.96 1.69
CA ALA A 260 10.11 19.00 2.28
C ALA A 260 10.11 19.76 3.61
N PRO A 261 9.17 20.68 3.84
CA PRO A 261 8.97 21.29 5.14
C PRO A 261 8.48 20.23 6.14
N TRP A 262 8.79 20.40 7.42
CA TRP A 262 8.44 19.44 8.50
C TRP A 262 6.94 19.09 8.55
N TRP A 263 6.09 19.99 8.09
CA TRP A 263 4.64 19.81 8.02
C TRP A 263 4.15 19.15 6.71
N GLY A 264 5.01 18.90 5.74
CA GLY A 264 4.62 18.40 4.41
C GLY A 264 3.86 17.07 4.44
N ASN A 265 4.32 16.11 5.26
CA ASN A 265 3.62 14.85 5.41
C ASN A 265 2.28 14.98 6.17
N TRP A 266 2.12 16.00 7.04
CA TRP A 266 0.85 16.35 7.67
C TRP A 266 -0.15 16.92 6.67
N TRP A 267 0.36 17.72 5.72
CA TRP A 267 -0.44 18.21 4.61
C TRP A 267 -0.98 17.04 3.78
N PHE A 268 -0.14 16.10 3.39
CA PHE A 268 -0.56 14.92 2.63
C PHE A 268 -1.53 14.04 3.42
N LEU A 269 -1.36 13.88 4.73
CA LEU A 269 -2.34 13.22 5.58
C LEU A 269 -3.70 13.91 5.51
N ALA A 270 -3.74 15.24 5.68
CA ALA A 270 -4.98 15.99 5.67
C ALA A 270 -5.69 15.91 4.31
N GLN A 271 -4.95 16.00 3.21
CA GLN A 271 -5.49 15.84 1.87
C GLN A 271 -5.95 14.40 1.60
N GLY A 272 -5.15 13.42 2.01
CA GLY A 272 -5.41 12.00 1.73
C GLY A 272 -6.62 11.45 2.48
N VAL A 273 -6.83 11.83 3.75
CA VAL A 273 -7.96 11.33 4.55
C VAL A 273 -9.20 12.23 4.51
N GLY A 274 -9.02 13.51 4.18
CA GLY A 274 -10.09 14.51 4.20
C GLY A 274 -10.43 15.04 5.59
N LEU A 275 -10.85 16.30 5.66
CA LEU A 275 -11.06 17.02 6.92
C LEU A 275 -12.05 16.34 7.89
N PRO A 276 -13.24 15.86 7.48
CA PRO A 276 -14.17 15.25 8.42
C PRO A 276 -13.58 14.01 9.10
N VAL A 277 -12.91 13.15 8.33
CA VAL A 277 -12.27 11.94 8.87
C VAL A 277 -11.09 12.31 9.76
N LEU A 278 -10.27 13.28 9.36
CA LEU A 278 -9.13 13.75 10.15
C LEU A 278 -9.57 14.26 11.53
N VAL A 279 -10.65 15.05 11.59
CA VAL A 279 -11.22 15.56 12.85
C VAL A 279 -11.67 14.41 13.75
N VAL A 280 -12.35 13.42 13.20
CA VAL A 280 -12.80 12.24 13.99
C VAL A 280 -11.60 11.44 14.50
N LEU A 281 -10.59 11.23 13.68
CA LEU A 281 -9.36 10.54 14.07
C LEU A 281 -8.64 11.31 15.18
N ALA A 282 -8.46 12.62 15.03
CA ALA A 282 -7.81 13.48 16.03
C ALA A 282 -8.59 13.49 17.36
N ALA A 283 -9.92 13.65 17.30
CA ALA A 283 -10.78 13.59 18.48
C ALA A 283 -10.67 12.22 19.19
N GLY A 284 -10.68 11.13 18.42
CA GLY A 284 -10.52 9.78 18.97
C GLY A 284 -9.15 9.57 19.63
N VAL A 285 -8.07 10.04 19.03
CA VAL A 285 -6.72 9.99 19.63
C VAL A 285 -6.66 10.80 20.92
N LEU A 286 -7.21 12.02 20.93
CA LEU A 286 -7.29 12.87 22.11
C LEU A 286 -8.07 12.16 23.23
N LEU A 287 -9.24 11.59 22.92
CA LEU A 287 -10.05 10.82 23.86
C LEU A 287 -9.29 9.61 24.44
N ALA A 288 -8.50 8.89 23.61
CA ALA A 288 -7.70 7.77 24.12
C ALA A 288 -6.71 8.21 25.21
N VAL A 289 -6.07 9.36 25.00
CA VAL A 289 -5.07 9.91 25.93
C VAL A 289 -5.74 10.53 27.18
N VAL A 290 -6.81 11.32 26.99
CA VAL A 290 -7.43 12.06 28.10
C VAL A 290 -8.28 11.17 29.00
N VAL A 291 -9.06 10.24 28.40
CA VAL A 291 -9.98 9.41 29.19
C VAL A 291 -9.26 8.37 30.03
N ARG A 292 -8.25 7.72 29.49
CA ARG A 292 -7.48 6.69 30.21
C ARG A 292 -6.14 6.40 29.53
N PRO A 293 -5.06 7.06 29.94
CA PRO A 293 -3.72 6.83 29.41
C PRO A 293 -3.10 5.54 30.02
N ASP A 294 -3.61 4.38 29.63
CA ASP A 294 -3.10 3.10 30.10
C ASP A 294 -1.95 2.55 29.22
N ARG A 295 -1.45 1.36 29.58
CA ARG A 295 -0.34 0.71 28.88
C ARG A 295 -0.61 0.48 27.38
N LEU A 296 -1.88 0.21 27.01
CA LEU A 296 -2.25 0.03 25.61
C LEU A 296 -2.09 1.34 24.83
N VAL A 297 -2.58 2.45 25.40
CA VAL A 297 -2.45 3.77 24.76
C VAL A 297 -0.98 4.15 24.62
N VAL A 298 -0.16 3.96 25.66
CA VAL A 298 1.28 4.24 25.61
C VAL A 298 1.96 3.39 24.53
N PHE A 299 1.62 2.10 24.47
CA PHE A 299 2.18 1.19 23.46
C PHE A 299 1.80 1.55 22.04
N LEU A 300 0.55 1.95 21.81
CA LEU A 300 0.07 2.37 20.48
C LEU A 300 0.55 3.77 20.09
N ALA A 301 0.79 4.64 21.06
CA ALA A 301 1.31 5.98 20.79
C ALA A 301 2.81 5.96 20.41
N ALA A 302 3.59 5.02 20.94
CA ALA A 302 5.02 4.96 20.69
C ALA A 302 5.37 4.83 19.18
N PRO A 303 4.82 3.88 18.40
CA PRO A 303 5.08 3.81 16.97
C PRO A 303 4.61 5.06 16.21
N LEU A 304 3.48 5.66 16.59
CA LEU A 304 3.02 6.90 16.00
C LEU A 304 4.04 8.02 16.21
N LEU A 305 4.47 8.24 17.44
CA LEU A 305 5.43 9.30 17.78
C LEU A 305 6.78 9.10 17.09
N LEU A 306 7.29 7.88 17.05
CA LEU A 306 8.57 7.58 16.40
C LEU A 306 8.50 7.81 14.89
N LEU A 307 7.44 7.34 14.22
CA LEU A 307 7.27 7.55 12.78
C LEU A 307 7.02 9.02 12.44
N VAL A 308 6.20 9.71 13.23
CA VAL A 308 5.98 11.16 13.05
C VAL A 308 7.29 11.92 13.23
N ALA A 309 8.07 11.63 14.27
CA ALA A 309 9.36 12.26 14.49
C ALA A 309 10.31 11.98 13.30
N PHE A 310 10.39 10.73 12.85
CA PHE A 310 11.21 10.35 11.70
C PHE A 310 10.82 11.12 10.43
N TYR A 311 9.55 11.09 10.04
CA TYR A 311 9.09 11.70 8.80
C TYR A 311 8.99 13.23 8.85
N SER A 312 8.91 13.83 10.04
CA SER A 312 8.86 15.30 10.19
C SER A 312 10.24 15.92 10.41
N VAL A 313 11.21 15.17 10.96
CA VAL A 313 12.51 15.73 11.36
C VAL A 313 13.68 15.11 10.58
N ALA A 314 13.71 13.77 10.47
CA ALA A 314 14.85 13.07 9.87
C ALA A 314 14.71 12.93 8.35
N ALA A 315 13.50 12.62 7.84
CA ALA A 315 13.26 12.53 6.41
C ALA A 315 13.08 13.93 5.81
N LYS A 316 13.99 14.31 4.90
CA LYS A 316 13.93 15.60 4.20
C LYS A 316 12.99 15.59 2.99
N ILE A 317 12.25 14.50 2.81
CA ILE A 317 11.34 14.24 1.70
C ILE A 317 9.93 14.06 2.25
N ALA A 318 8.95 14.63 1.58
CA ALA A 318 7.54 14.34 1.83
C ALA A 318 6.88 13.87 0.54
N LEU A 319 6.21 12.73 0.63
CA LEU A 319 5.48 12.13 -0.49
C LEU A 319 4.04 11.79 -0.05
N PRO A 320 3.09 11.79 -1.00
CA PRO A 320 1.69 11.45 -0.71
C PRO A 320 1.48 10.06 -0.07
N THR A 321 2.49 9.18 -0.11
CA THR A 321 2.43 7.82 0.42
C THR A 321 2.92 7.71 1.86
N TYR A 322 3.77 8.64 2.33
CA TYR A 322 4.53 8.49 3.59
C TYR A 322 3.65 8.51 4.84
N TYR A 323 2.57 9.28 4.85
CA TYR A 323 1.64 9.28 5.98
C TYR A 323 0.93 7.92 6.19
N SER A 324 0.95 7.03 5.19
CA SER A 324 0.36 5.69 5.31
C SER A 324 0.99 4.88 6.46
N ALA A 325 2.28 5.11 6.76
CA ALA A 325 2.97 4.51 7.90
C ALA A 325 2.38 4.92 9.26
N TRP A 326 1.77 6.10 9.37
CA TRP A 326 1.17 6.61 10.61
C TRP A 326 -0.27 6.16 10.81
N THR A 327 -0.98 5.97 9.70
CA THR A 327 -2.43 5.74 9.69
C THR A 327 -2.89 4.60 10.59
N PRO A 328 -2.23 3.40 10.63
CA PRO A 328 -2.71 2.32 11.49
C PRO A 328 -2.71 2.69 12.98
N TRP A 329 -1.71 3.44 13.43
CA TRP A 329 -1.57 3.84 14.82
C TRP A 329 -2.58 4.92 15.20
N ILE A 330 -2.83 5.88 14.31
CA ILE A 330 -3.87 6.89 14.47
C ILE A 330 -5.25 6.21 14.56
N VAL A 331 -5.53 5.25 13.66
CA VAL A 331 -6.81 4.51 13.63
C VAL A 331 -7.00 3.68 14.89
N LEU A 332 -5.96 2.95 15.35
CA LEU A 332 -6.03 2.15 16.57
C LEU A 332 -6.30 3.02 17.80
N LEU A 333 -5.55 4.12 17.96
CA LEU A 333 -5.73 5.06 19.06
C LEU A 333 -7.13 5.70 19.01
N ALA A 334 -7.56 6.14 17.83
CA ALA A 334 -8.88 6.73 17.66
C ALA A 334 -9.99 5.74 18.04
N ALA A 335 -9.90 4.49 17.61
CA ALA A 335 -10.87 3.46 17.95
C ALA A 335 -10.85 3.10 19.44
N VAL A 336 -9.69 3.13 20.12
CA VAL A 336 -9.59 3.00 21.57
C VAL A 336 -10.33 4.15 22.27
N GLY A 337 -10.09 5.39 21.85
CA GLY A 337 -10.74 6.57 22.43
C GLY A 337 -12.26 6.56 22.24
N LEU A 338 -12.74 6.30 21.02
CA LEU A 338 -14.17 6.20 20.71
C LEU A 338 -14.84 5.04 21.46
N GLY A 339 -14.18 3.88 21.54
CA GLY A 339 -14.68 2.73 22.27
C GLY A 339 -14.79 3.01 23.78
N ARG A 340 -13.88 3.78 24.36
CA ARG A 340 -13.92 4.20 25.76
C ARG A 340 -14.97 5.28 26.01
N LEU A 341 -15.10 6.25 25.10
CA LEU A 341 -16.18 7.25 25.16
C LEU A 341 -17.54 6.58 25.25
N ALA A 342 -17.80 5.56 24.45
CA ALA A 342 -19.08 4.86 24.41
C ALA A 342 -19.50 4.20 25.74
N VAL A 343 -18.57 3.98 26.67
CA VAL A 343 -18.85 3.36 27.97
C VAL A 343 -18.77 4.33 29.15
N LEU A 344 -18.45 5.59 28.92
CA LEU A 344 -18.48 6.64 29.94
C LEU A 344 -19.91 6.92 30.41
N ARG A 345 -20.07 7.59 31.55
CA ARG A 345 -21.39 8.00 32.07
C ARG A 345 -21.64 9.48 31.79
N PRO A 346 -22.87 9.83 31.40
CA PRO A 346 -24.08 8.99 31.19
C PRO A 346 -24.00 8.22 29.85
N ARG A 347 -24.03 6.89 29.89
CA ARG A 347 -23.85 6.00 28.74
C ARG A 347 -24.68 6.28 27.49
N PRO A 348 -25.99 6.65 27.57
CA PRO A 348 -26.76 6.93 26.37
C PRO A 348 -26.18 8.10 25.55
N LEU A 349 -25.80 9.17 26.21
CA LEU A 349 -25.25 10.37 25.56
C LEU A 349 -23.86 10.11 24.97
N THR A 350 -22.97 9.54 25.75
CA THR A 350 -21.58 9.26 25.30
C THR A 350 -21.52 8.16 24.24
N GLY A 351 -22.41 7.17 24.32
CA GLY A 351 -22.58 6.16 23.28
C GLY A 351 -23.12 6.75 21.98
N ALA A 352 -24.12 7.64 22.04
CA ALA A 352 -24.65 8.34 20.89
C ALA A 352 -23.59 9.26 20.25
N LEU A 353 -22.81 9.97 21.06
CA LEU A 353 -21.71 10.81 20.56
C LEU A 353 -20.63 9.97 19.87
N ALA A 354 -20.21 8.85 20.46
CA ALA A 354 -19.24 7.95 19.84
C ALA A 354 -19.76 7.38 18.50
N ALA A 355 -21.04 6.98 18.47
CA ALA A 355 -21.69 6.51 17.23
C ALA A 355 -21.76 7.63 16.18
N LEU A 356 -22.13 8.86 16.58
CA LEU A 356 -22.15 10.01 15.66
C LEU A 356 -20.78 10.27 15.03
N LEU A 357 -19.71 10.26 15.83
CA LEU A 357 -18.36 10.45 15.31
C LEU A 357 -17.98 9.35 14.29
N VAL A 358 -18.31 8.09 14.57
CA VAL A 358 -18.08 7.00 13.61
C VAL A 358 -18.89 7.23 12.33
N VAL A 359 -20.18 7.63 12.44
CA VAL A 359 -21.00 7.94 11.27
C VAL A 359 -20.42 9.09 10.45
N VAL A 360 -19.94 10.17 11.10
CA VAL A 360 -19.26 11.28 10.41
C VAL A 360 -18.05 10.78 9.61
N ALA A 361 -17.23 9.90 10.19
CA ALA A 361 -16.09 9.33 9.47
C ALA A 361 -16.53 8.45 8.28
N LEU A 362 -17.55 7.62 8.46
CA LEU A 362 -18.09 6.77 7.39
C LEU A 362 -18.68 7.61 6.24
N VAL A 363 -19.46 8.65 6.58
CA VAL A 363 -20.01 9.59 5.59
C VAL A 363 -18.86 10.33 4.88
N GLY A 364 -17.85 10.78 5.62
CA GLY A 364 -16.64 11.39 5.05
C GLY A 364 -15.86 10.47 4.11
N SER A 365 -16.09 9.15 4.17
CA SER A 365 -15.47 8.16 3.27
C SER A 365 -16.26 7.91 1.97
N ILE A 366 -17.49 8.44 1.84
CA ILE A 366 -18.35 8.25 0.66
C ILE A 366 -17.68 8.74 -0.63
N PRO A 367 -17.00 9.91 -0.68
CA PRO A 367 -16.33 10.36 -1.89
C PRO A 367 -15.29 9.35 -2.41
N THR A 368 -14.55 8.70 -1.52
CA THR A 368 -13.58 7.66 -1.89
C THR A 368 -14.27 6.40 -2.42
N ALA A 369 -15.35 5.96 -1.76
CA ALA A 369 -16.16 4.85 -2.26
C ALA A 369 -16.73 5.14 -3.66
N ARG A 370 -17.19 6.37 -3.88
CA ARG A 370 -17.64 6.82 -5.19
C ARG A 370 -16.50 6.87 -6.23
N ALA A 371 -15.31 7.32 -5.84
CA ALA A 371 -14.14 7.31 -6.72
C ALA A 371 -13.78 5.89 -7.16
N VAL A 372 -13.80 4.91 -6.26
CA VAL A 372 -13.61 3.48 -6.58
C VAL A 372 -14.66 2.99 -7.60
N TRP A 373 -15.93 3.38 -7.45
CA TRP A 373 -16.97 3.06 -8.41
C TRP A 373 -16.73 3.69 -9.78
N GLN A 374 -16.25 4.94 -9.79
CA GLN A 374 -16.06 5.76 -10.96
C GLN A 374 -14.68 5.58 -11.62
N THR A 375 -13.86 4.63 -11.15
CA THR A 375 -12.56 4.35 -11.77
C THR A 375 -12.72 4.22 -13.28
N ARG A 376 -12.00 5.08 -14.00
CA ARG A 376 -11.96 5.07 -15.48
C ARG A 376 -10.61 4.52 -15.89
N PRO A 377 -10.54 3.27 -16.33
CA PRO A 377 -9.28 2.66 -16.70
C PRO A 377 -8.67 3.37 -17.92
N GLU A 378 -7.37 3.52 -17.90
CA GLU A 378 -6.58 3.96 -19.06
C GLU A 378 -6.20 2.81 -19.98
N GLY A 379 -6.28 1.58 -19.46
CA GLY A 379 -6.00 0.36 -20.20
C GLY A 379 -4.60 -0.20 -20.00
N VAL A 380 -3.68 0.58 -19.41
CA VAL A 380 -2.26 0.22 -19.28
C VAL A 380 -2.04 -1.00 -18.41
N ALA A 381 -2.78 -1.12 -17.30
CA ALA A 381 -2.66 -2.28 -16.41
C ALA A 381 -2.97 -3.62 -17.11
N ARG A 382 -3.72 -3.57 -18.22
CA ARG A 382 -4.07 -4.73 -19.06
C ARG A 382 -3.10 -4.95 -20.23
N LEU A 383 -2.19 -4.02 -20.46
CA LEU A 383 -1.29 -4.07 -21.63
C LEU A 383 -0.37 -5.29 -21.57
N LEU A 384 0.36 -5.49 -20.47
CA LEU A 384 1.26 -6.64 -20.33
C LEU A 384 0.54 -7.99 -20.44
N PRO A 385 -0.61 -8.22 -19.75
CA PRO A 385 -1.39 -9.44 -19.95
C PRO A 385 -1.80 -9.67 -21.41
N LEU A 386 -2.21 -8.62 -22.14
CA LEU A 386 -2.54 -8.73 -23.56
C LEU A 386 -1.31 -9.13 -24.38
N LEU A 387 -0.21 -8.41 -24.26
CA LEU A 387 1.03 -8.71 -25.01
C LEU A 387 1.49 -10.15 -24.76
N ARG A 388 1.34 -10.66 -23.54
CA ARG A 388 1.67 -12.05 -23.20
C ARG A 388 0.72 -13.06 -23.86
N SER A 389 -0.58 -12.76 -23.92
CA SER A 389 -1.54 -13.64 -24.63
C SER A 389 -1.28 -13.72 -26.13
N GLU A 390 -0.76 -12.63 -26.71
CA GLU A 390 -0.36 -12.57 -28.12
C GLU A 390 1.07 -13.09 -28.39
N GLY A 391 1.74 -13.61 -27.37
CA GLY A 391 3.09 -14.18 -27.51
C GLY A 391 4.23 -13.15 -27.49
N ILE A 392 3.93 -11.85 -27.38
CA ILE A 392 4.91 -10.77 -27.39
C ILE A 392 5.60 -10.69 -26.02
N ARG A 393 6.76 -11.33 -25.91
CA ARG A 393 7.47 -11.45 -24.62
C ARG A 393 8.61 -10.47 -24.46
N ASP A 394 9.45 -10.35 -25.44
CA ASP A 394 10.72 -9.62 -25.38
C ASP A 394 10.90 -8.57 -26.48
N GLY A 395 9.96 -8.48 -27.40
CA GLY A 395 10.00 -7.57 -28.52
C GLY A 395 9.76 -6.10 -28.17
N ARG A 396 10.15 -5.21 -29.08
CA ARG A 396 9.95 -3.76 -28.93
C ARG A 396 8.50 -3.37 -29.19
N ILE A 397 8.05 -2.41 -28.42
CA ILE A 397 6.67 -1.90 -28.46
C ILE A 397 6.74 -0.40 -28.68
N PHE A 398 6.19 0.05 -29.80
CA PHE A 398 6.13 1.46 -30.12
C PHE A 398 4.98 2.15 -29.36
N PHE A 399 5.26 3.29 -28.70
CA PHE A 399 4.30 4.09 -27.99
C PHE A 399 4.09 5.45 -28.63
N GLY A 400 2.86 5.71 -29.15
CA GLY A 400 2.45 6.98 -29.71
C GLY A 400 1.26 7.59 -28.97
N ALA A 401 1.16 8.90 -28.97
CA ALA A 401 0.09 9.67 -28.34
C ALA A 401 -0.18 9.30 -26.86
N ILE A 402 0.88 8.98 -26.12
CA ILE A 402 0.85 8.58 -24.71
C ILE A 402 1.86 9.43 -23.94
N THR A 403 1.49 9.89 -22.73
CA THR A 403 2.39 10.62 -21.86
C THR A 403 3.57 9.73 -21.47
N PRO A 404 4.82 10.20 -21.65
CA PRO A 404 6.00 9.50 -21.13
C PRO A 404 5.94 9.48 -19.61
N SER A 405 5.93 8.35 -19.01
CA SER A 405 6.15 8.15 -17.57
C SER A 405 6.08 6.68 -17.24
N ASP A 406 5.09 6.29 -16.50
CA ASP A 406 4.93 4.97 -15.92
C ASP A 406 4.82 3.83 -16.95
N TYR A 407 4.47 4.14 -18.21
CA TYR A 407 4.39 3.12 -19.28
C TYR A 407 5.74 2.55 -19.66
N ASP A 408 6.73 3.42 -19.88
CA ASP A 408 8.08 2.98 -20.23
C ASP A 408 8.69 2.16 -19.09
N GLN A 409 8.39 2.57 -17.85
CA GLN A 409 8.81 1.81 -16.68
C GLN A 409 8.05 0.47 -16.54
N TYR A 410 6.80 0.40 -16.98
CA TYR A 410 5.98 -0.80 -16.90
C TYR A 410 6.39 -1.87 -17.92
N VAL A 411 6.67 -1.49 -19.16
CA VAL A 411 7.15 -2.39 -20.22
C VAL A 411 8.68 -2.49 -20.26
N GLY A 412 9.40 -1.60 -19.57
CA GLY A 412 10.86 -1.58 -19.50
C GLY A 412 11.51 -1.13 -20.81
N ALA A 413 12.69 -1.65 -21.08
CA ALA A 413 13.46 -1.33 -22.28
C ALA A 413 12.79 -1.74 -23.61
N ARG A 414 11.65 -2.39 -23.55
CA ARG A 414 10.83 -2.75 -24.72
C ARG A 414 10.01 -1.57 -25.26
N GLY A 415 9.76 -0.55 -24.41
CA GLY A 415 9.04 0.64 -24.82
C GLY A 415 9.92 1.59 -25.62
N VAL A 416 9.55 1.87 -26.86
CA VAL A 416 10.27 2.78 -27.76
C VAL A 416 9.32 3.84 -28.30
N ARG A 417 9.88 4.95 -28.76
CA ARG A 417 9.13 6.11 -29.29
C ARG A 417 9.68 6.64 -30.59
N ASP A 418 10.90 6.26 -30.89
CA ASP A 418 11.53 6.61 -32.14
C ASP A 418 11.22 5.54 -33.18
N VAL A 419 10.76 5.97 -34.33
CA VAL A 419 10.50 5.08 -35.46
C VAL A 419 11.78 4.45 -36.01
N ASP A 420 12.92 5.08 -35.75
CA ASP A 420 14.24 4.54 -36.10
C ASP A 420 14.66 3.36 -35.21
N ASP A 421 13.94 3.12 -34.14
CA ASP A 421 14.14 1.96 -33.28
C ASP A 421 13.47 0.66 -33.77
N ALA A 422 12.89 0.65 -34.98
CA ALA A 422 12.35 -0.58 -35.57
C ALA A 422 13.40 -1.72 -35.54
N PRO A 423 12.99 -3.01 -35.45
CA PRO A 423 11.64 -3.53 -35.60
C PRO A 423 10.74 -3.39 -34.36
N PHE A 424 9.41 -3.44 -34.56
CA PHE A 424 8.39 -3.43 -33.51
C PHE A 424 7.47 -4.65 -33.63
N GLU A 425 7.13 -5.24 -32.50
CA GLU A 425 6.14 -6.33 -32.43
C GLU A 425 4.71 -5.82 -32.11
N ALA A 426 4.56 -4.58 -31.68
CA ALA A 426 3.25 -3.94 -31.47
C ALA A 426 3.37 -2.42 -31.46
N ILE A 427 2.25 -1.75 -31.79
CA ILE A 427 2.09 -0.30 -31.66
C ILE A 427 0.96 -0.02 -30.65
N VAL A 428 1.26 0.78 -29.64
CA VAL A 428 0.31 1.23 -28.63
C VAL A 428 0.03 2.71 -28.82
N VAL A 429 -1.24 3.05 -29.08
CA VAL A 429 -1.66 4.42 -29.36
C VAL A 429 -2.62 4.91 -28.30
N GLY A 430 -2.30 6.02 -27.66
CA GLY A 430 -3.13 6.71 -26.68
C GLY A 430 -3.96 7.86 -27.26
N ARG A 431 -4.15 8.91 -26.46
CA ARG A 431 -4.93 10.10 -26.84
C ARG A 431 -4.25 11.42 -26.42
N ASP A 432 -3.00 11.38 -26.00
CA ASP A 432 -2.29 12.58 -25.54
C ASP A 432 -1.72 13.32 -26.74
N GLN A 433 -2.36 14.44 -27.09
CA GLN A 433 -1.97 15.26 -28.24
C GLN A 433 -0.61 15.96 -28.05
N ARG A 434 -0.05 15.98 -26.84
CA ARG A 434 1.30 16.53 -26.58
C ARG A 434 2.40 15.64 -27.17
N PHE A 435 2.08 14.38 -27.43
CA PHE A 435 2.98 13.38 -27.99
C PHE A 435 2.32 12.76 -29.23
N PRO A 436 2.17 13.53 -30.31
CA PRO A 436 1.45 13.06 -31.49
C PRO A 436 2.11 11.82 -32.09
N LEU A 437 1.31 10.98 -32.69
CA LEU A 437 1.80 9.83 -33.44
C LEU A 437 2.61 10.35 -34.65
N PRO A 438 3.81 9.83 -34.92
CA PRO A 438 4.57 10.16 -36.12
C PRO A 438 3.78 9.89 -37.41
N GLN A 439 4.04 10.69 -38.43
CA GLN A 439 3.30 10.57 -39.68
C GLN A 439 3.51 9.19 -40.33
N GLU A 440 4.74 8.67 -40.31
CA GLU A 440 5.07 7.35 -40.85
C GLU A 440 4.22 6.24 -40.22
N VAL A 441 4.08 6.25 -38.89
CA VAL A 441 3.25 5.27 -38.14
C VAL A 441 1.76 5.48 -38.47
N THR A 442 1.34 6.71 -38.66
CA THR A 442 -0.05 7.02 -39.05
C THR A 442 -0.36 6.49 -40.44
N ASP A 443 0.57 6.64 -41.37
CA ASP A 443 0.43 6.16 -42.77
C ASP A 443 0.46 4.62 -42.80
N LEU A 444 1.40 3.97 -42.08
CA LEU A 444 1.42 2.52 -41.94
C LEU A 444 0.09 1.95 -41.42
N LEU A 445 -0.44 2.51 -40.31
CA LEU A 445 -1.70 2.05 -39.72
C LEU A 445 -2.94 2.33 -40.60
N ARG A 446 -2.82 3.24 -41.55
CA ARG A 446 -3.89 3.54 -42.56
C ARG A 446 -3.78 2.61 -43.74
N ASP A 447 -2.58 2.48 -44.31
CA ASP A 447 -2.35 1.83 -45.59
C ASP A 447 -2.30 0.30 -45.45
N GLU A 448 -1.77 -0.22 -44.36
CA GLU A 448 -1.68 -1.65 -44.04
C GLU A 448 -2.63 -2.10 -42.93
N ARG A 449 -3.74 -1.45 -42.79
CA ARG A 449 -4.69 -1.71 -41.70
C ARG A 449 -5.17 -3.17 -41.61
N SER A 450 -5.19 -3.90 -42.73
CA SER A 450 -5.60 -5.31 -42.78
C SER A 450 -4.54 -6.28 -42.21
N SER A 451 -3.30 -5.82 -42.09
CA SER A 451 -2.16 -6.59 -41.51
C SER A 451 -2.06 -6.45 -39.99
N PHE A 452 -3.06 -5.83 -39.38
CA PHE A 452 -3.08 -5.61 -37.93
C PHE A 452 -4.32 -6.13 -37.25
N GLU A 453 -4.16 -6.87 -36.19
CA GLU A 453 -5.20 -7.02 -35.18
C GLU A 453 -5.28 -5.77 -34.31
N ARG A 454 -6.49 -5.22 -34.19
CA ARG A 454 -6.75 -4.00 -33.42
C ARG A 454 -7.46 -4.32 -32.12
N VAL A 455 -6.76 -4.27 -31.00
CA VAL A 455 -7.33 -4.47 -29.67
C VAL A 455 -7.51 -3.14 -28.96
N ARG A 456 -8.72 -2.86 -28.48
CA ARG A 456 -8.99 -1.65 -27.71
C ARG A 456 -8.97 -1.94 -26.22
N LEU A 457 -8.03 -1.34 -25.51
CA LEU A 457 -7.94 -1.36 -24.04
C LEU A 457 -8.34 0.03 -23.51
N ASP A 458 -9.63 0.22 -23.24
CA ASP A 458 -10.20 1.46 -22.71
C ASP A 458 -9.80 2.74 -23.47
N ARG A 459 -8.76 3.46 -23.06
CA ARG A 459 -8.28 4.70 -23.69
C ARG A 459 -7.13 4.50 -24.65
N ILE A 460 -6.49 3.34 -24.63
CA ILE A 460 -5.43 3.00 -25.58
C ILE A 460 -5.93 2.00 -26.61
N VAL A 461 -5.27 1.98 -27.75
CA VAL A 461 -5.47 1.00 -28.81
C VAL A 461 -4.13 0.32 -29.05
N VAL A 462 -4.14 -1.00 -29.03
CA VAL A 462 -2.97 -1.82 -29.36
C VAL A 462 -3.18 -2.36 -30.76
N TRP A 463 -2.20 -2.16 -31.61
CA TRP A 463 -2.15 -2.71 -32.95
C TRP A 463 -1.06 -3.78 -32.96
N ILE A 464 -1.46 -5.01 -33.23
CA ILE A 464 -0.61 -6.19 -33.27
C ILE A 464 -0.50 -6.60 -34.73
N PRO A 465 0.70 -6.55 -35.33
CA PRO A 465 0.89 -6.96 -36.69
C PRO A 465 0.79 -8.49 -36.86
N ASP A 466 0.43 -8.95 -38.02
CA ASP A 466 0.48 -10.38 -38.38
C ASP A 466 1.93 -10.91 -38.51
N GLY A 467 2.93 -10.03 -38.41
CA GLY A 467 4.36 -10.27 -38.47
C GLY A 467 5.12 -9.25 -37.61
N GLU A 468 6.29 -8.82 -38.02
CA GLU A 468 7.06 -7.73 -37.41
C GLU A 468 6.98 -6.47 -38.26
N ILE A 469 7.02 -5.30 -37.61
CA ILE A 469 7.09 -4.00 -38.28
C ILE A 469 8.55 -3.65 -38.44
N GLU A 470 9.03 -3.67 -39.68
CA GLU A 470 10.41 -3.37 -40.05
C GLU A 470 10.49 -2.19 -41.02
N ARG A 471 11.71 -1.68 -41.28
CA ARG A 471 11.95 -0.78 -42.39
C ARG A 471 12.27 -1.59 -43.65
N ASP A 472 11.59 -1.24 -44.75
CA ASP A 472 11.90 -1.82 -46.06
C ASP A 472 13.19 -1.29 -46.70
N ALA A 473 13.45 -1.67 -47.95
CA ALA A 473 14.66 -1.25 -48.65
C ALA A 473 14.68 0.25 -48.99
N ASP A 474 13.49 0.89 -49.03
CA ASP A 474 13.32 2.31 -49.30
C ASP A 474 13.31 3.13 -47.99
N GLY A 475 13.38 2.46 -46.85
CA GLY A 475 13.41 3.05 -45.49
C GLY A 475 12.02 3.36 -44.97
N GLU A 476 10.95 2.90 -45.59
CA GLU A 476 9.59 3.03 -45.08
C GLU A 476 9.24 1.89 -44.12
N LEU A 477 8.30 2.14 -43.19
CA LEU A 477 7.79 1.10 -42.29
C LEU A 477 6.85 0.15 -43.01
N ASP A 478 7.04 -1.13 -42.88
CA ASP A 478 6.30 -2.22 -43.54
C ASP A 478 6.05 -3.37 -42.51
N VAL A 479 4.94 -4.13 -42.70
CA VAL A 479 4.65 -5.34 -41.91
C VAL A 479 5.14 -6.57 -42.66
N ARG A 480 6.08 -7.33 -42.06
CA ARG A 480 6.67 -8.51 -42.68
C ARG A 480 6.58 -9.76 -41.81
#